data_0c7f36e7084d2d1f4d408761057a4e5b
#
_entry.id   0c7f36e7084d2d1f4d408761057a4e5b
#
_cell.length_a   1.000
_cell.length_b   1.000
_cell.length_c   1.000
_cell.angle_alpha   90.00
_cell.angle_beta   90.00
_cell.angle_gamma   90.00
#
_symmetry.space_group_name_H-M   'P 1'
#
loop_
_entity.id
_entity.type
_entity.pdbx_description
1 polymer ?
#
loop_
_entity_poly.entity_id
_entity_poly.type
_entity_poly.pdbx_seq_one_letter_code
_entity_poly.pdbx_strand_id
1 'polypeptide(L)'
;MTYRQLRNFGDKADIHDRTMSFEMVTVRVGEADAAVNIPVYRDHLSAVSPYFRGAFEGSFKEATDRNLSLTDVSEQTFRMFLQWANIQVNSQSGGDSMTAPEPLLPKLTTKFANKTITAPAIDEKGYFDGVDMDESCGKNLEWQGDYHLWRSSFLRLYAFADKYNIPQFRDDILTALISQSRTWEWLSNPDQDLIELAYANLPQSSTFIQFSVLSAAIFHVDPLCKDPTRLLHELKKIHIDFAFEVAVVQVAIYRDNVSKKKNKHTARSLWEEALLNSCFLHEHRVQDEKQCRERIRNHPYISNALIDACTQDALGMKERCNEA
;
A
#
# COMPACT_ATOMS: atom_id res chain seq x y z
N MET A 1 -26.15 -2.95 8.04
CA MET A 1 -25.88 -4.02 7.06
C MET A 1 -24.39 -4.26 7.05
N THR A 2 -23.95 -5.40 7.52
CA THR A 2 -22.54 -5.72 7.70
C THR A 2 -21.92 -6.07 6.35
N TYR A 3 -20.76 -5.51 6.06
CA TYR A 3 -19.87 -5.67 4.87
C TYR A 3 -19.57 -7.15 4.49
N ARG A 4 -20.12 -8.10 5.24
CA ARG A 4 -19.94 -9.56 5.06
C ARG A 4 -20.73 -10.19 3.90
N GLN A 5 -21.68 -9.49 3.27
CA GLN A 5 -22.58 -10.10 2.28
C GLN A 5 -22.17 -9.90 0.80
N LEU A 6 -21.14 -9.11 0.50
CA LEU A 6 -20.67 -8.89 -0.88
C LEU A 6 -19.51 -9.77 -1.34
N ARG A 7 -19.08 -10.75 -0.51
CA ARG A 7 -17.88 -11.57 -0.76
C ARG A 7 -18.09 -12.91 -1.50
N ASN A 8 -19.22 -13.15 -2.14
CA ASN A 8 -19.46 -14.41 -2.86
C ASN A 8 -19.17 -14.36 -4.38
N PHE A 9 -18.33 -13.45 -4.85
CA PHE A 9 -17.80 -13.48 -6.22
C PHE A 9 -16.33 -13.90 -6.22
N GLY A 10 -16.07 -15.12 -5.82
CA GLY A 10 -14.74 -15.71 -5.79
C GLY A 10 -14.74 -17.12 -6.36
N ASP A 11 -15.27 -17.30 -7.58
CA ASP A 11 -14.82 -18.43 -8.37
C ASP A 11 -13.34 -18.17 -8.68
N LYS A 12 -12.49 -19.06 -8.15
CA LYS A 12 -11.12 -19.23 -8.63
C LYS A 12 -11.23 -19.61 -10.11
N ALA A 13 -11.32 -18.59 -10.98
CA ALA A 13 -11.13 -18.81 -12.40
C ALA A 13 -9.69 -19.33 -12.52
N ASP A 14 -9.54 -20.61 -12.86
CA ASP A 14 -8.28 -21.25 -13.17
C ASP A 14 -7.61 -20.42 -14.28
N ILE A 15 -6.67 -19.56 -13.90
CA ILE A 15 -5.90 -18.74 -14.82
C ILE A 15 -4.95 -19.61 -15.63
N HIS A 16 -4.73 -20.86 -15.18
CA HIS A 16 -3.79 -21.81 -15.81
C HIS A 16 -4.17 -22.31 -17.22
N ASP A 17 -5.40 -22.07 -17.69
CA ASP A 17 -5.85 -22.63 -18.99
C ASP A 17 -6.21 -21.54 -20.03
N ARG A 18 -5.93 -20.25 -19.75
CA ARG A 18 -6.14 -19.19 -20.74
C ARG A 18 -4.85 -18.92 -21.51
N THR A 19 -4.84 -19.34 -22.78
CA THR A 19 -3.89 -18.78 -23.75
C THR A 19 -4.00 -17.25 -23.73
N MET A 20 -2.96 -16.57 -23.26
CA MET A 20 -2.96 -15.10 -23.22
C MET A 20 -3.17 -14.55 -24.63
N SER A 21 -4.19 -13.75 -24.79
CA SER A 21 -4.42 -12.97 -26.00
C SER A 21 -3.47 -11.77 -26.00
N PHE A 22 -2.80 -11.52 -27.15
CA PHE A 22 -2.00 -10.31 -27.34
C PHE A 22 -2.86 -9.11 -27.73
N GLU A 23 -4.15 -9.13 -27.42
CA GLU A 23 -5.06 -8.05 -27.72
C GLU A 23 -4.73 -6.80 -26.92
N MET A 24 -4.48 -5.70 -27.63
CA MET A 24 -4.18 -4.40 -27.03
C MET A 24 -5.46 -3.59 -26.87
N VAL A 25 -5.59 -2.94 -25.73
CA VAL A 25 -6.60 -1.93 -25.43
C VAL A 25 -5.91 -0.61 -25.10
N THR A 26 -6.61 0.50 -25.26
CA THR A 26 -6.08 1.82 -24.90
C THR A 26 -6.73 2.28 -23.61
N VAL A 27 -5.92 2.67 -22.63
CA VAL A 27 -6.40 3.35 -21.43
C VAL A 27 -5.95 4.80 -21.49
N ARG A 28 -6.93 5.71 -21.56
CA ARG A 28 -6.69 7.15 -21.49
C ARG A 28 -6.70 7.57 -20.02
N VAL A 29 -5.59 8.10 -19.53
CA VAL A 29 -5.43 8.54 -18.14
C VAL A 29 -5.15 10.04 -18.06
N GLY A 30 -5.72 10.68 -17.03
CA GLY A 30 -5.59 12.12 -16.81
C GLY A 30 -6.75 12.95 -17.32
N GLU A 31 -6.75 14.21 -16.96
CA GLU A 31 -7.82 15.16 -17.27
C GLU A 31 -7.61 15.82 -18.65
N ALA A 32 -8.71 15.95 -19.38
CA ALA A 32 -8.86 16.74 -20.59
C ALA A 32 -7.63 16.74 -21.53
N ASP A 33 -6.98 17.90 -21.67
CA ASP A 33 -5.87 18.10 -22.61
C ASP A 33 -4.53 17.49 -22.15
N ALA A 34 -4.41 17.21 -20.83
CA ALA A 34 -3.25 16.53 -20.25
C ALA A 34 -3.37 15.01 -20.28
N ALA A 35 -4.47 14.46 -20.79
CA ALA A 35 -4.70 13.03 -20.81
C ALA A 35 -3.75 12.31 -21.79
N VAL A 36 -3.19 11.19 -21.32
CA VAL A 36 -2.25 10.35 -22.08
C VAL A 36 -2.92 9.02 -22.43
N ASN A 37 -2.75 8.57 -23.67
CA ASN A 37 -3.22 7.27 -24.12
C ASN A 37 -2.12 6.21 -23.90
N ILE A 38 -2.41 5.19 -23.09
CA ILE A 38 -1.47 4.13 -22.75
C ILE A 38 -1.99 2.82 -23.34
N PRO A 39 -1.29 2.23 -24.33
CA PRO A 39 -1.63 0.91 -24.84
C PRO A 39 -1.23 -0.17 -23.83
N VAL A 40 -2.15 -1.12 -23.54
CA VAL A 40 -1.96 -2.17 -22.54
C VAL A 40 -2.53 -3.49 -23.06
N TYR A 41 -1.94 -4.61 -22.69
CA TYR A 41 -2.54 -5.92 -22.95
C TYR A 41 -3.81 -6.08 -22.12
N ARG A 42 -4.94 -6.33 -22.80
CA ARG A 42 -6.25 -6.52 -22.16
C ARG A 42 -6.18 -7.56 -21.04
N ASP A 43 -5.56 -8.69 -21.33
CA ASP A 43 -5.53 -9.85 -20.44
C ASP A 43 -4.73 -9.55 -19.16
N HIS A 44 -3.71 -8.65 -19.21
CA HIS A 44 -3.00 -8.22 -18.01
C HIS A 44 -3.93 -7.46 -17.05
N LEU A 45 -4.76 -6.57 -17.57
CA LEU A 45 -5.73 -5.82 -16.75
C LEU A 45 -6.84 -6.73 -16.22
N SER A 46 -7.39 -7.59 -17.09
CA SER A 46 -8.48 -8.52 -16.74
C SER A 46 -8.05 -9.58 -15.72
N ALA A 47 -6.77 -9.99 -15.72
CA ALA A 47 -6.25 -10.97 -14.79
C ALA A 47 -6.21 -10.45 -13.34
N VAL A 48 -5.92 -9.16 -13.15
CA VAL A 48 -5.65 -8.59 -11.83
C VAL A 48 -6.82 -7.82 -11.24
N SER A 49 -7.84 -7.44 -12.06
CA SER A 49 -8.96 -6.62 -11.60
C SER A 49 -10.29 -7.09 -12.19
N PRO A 50 -11.28 -7.42 -11.32
CA PRO A 50 -12.66 -7.67 -11.75
C PRO A 50 -13.29 -6.46 -12.49
N TYR A 51 -12.92 -5.24 -12.10
CA TYR A 51 -13.38 -4.02 -12.77
C TYR A 51 -12.94 -3.98 -14.24
N PHE A 52 -11.64 -4.12 -14.49
CA PHE A 52 -11.11 -4.11 -15.86
C PHE A 52 -11.60 -5.31 -16.67
N ARG A 53 -11.76 -6.47 -16.03
CA ARG A 53 -12.38 -7.62 -16.68
C ARG A 53 -13.80 -7.29 -17.14
N GLY A 54 -14.61 -6.73 -16.24
CA GLY A 54 -15.98 -6.32 -16.60
C GLY A 54 -16.00 -5.29 -17.72
N ALA A 55 -15.11 -4.30 -17.69
CA ALA A 55 -15.00 -3.27 -18.71
C ALA A 55 -14.65 -3.83 -20.09
N PHE A 56 -13.71 -4.76 -20.20
CA PHE A 56 -13.20 -5.23 -21.49
C PHE A 56 -13.79 -6.56 -21.98
N GLU A 57 -14.32 -7.39 -21.09
CA GLU A 57 -14.92 -8.69 -21.45
C GLU A 57 -16.46 -8.67 -21.30
N GLY A 58 -17.03 -7.59 -20.76
CA GLY A 58 -18.47 -7.42 -20.61
C GLY A 58 -19.17 -6.88 -21.85
N SER A 59 -20.40 -6.44 -21.65
CA SER A 59 -21.24 -5.82 -22.70
C SER A 59 -21.16 -4.28 -22.72
N PHE A 60 -20.18 -3.71 -22.06
CA PHE A 60 -20.00 -2.27 -22.00
C PHE A 60 -19.37 -1.70 -23.27
N LYS A 61 -19.52 -0.39 -23.46
CA LYS A 61 -18.97 0.32 -24.62
C LYS A 61 -17.44 0.16 -24.70
N GLU A 62 -16.77 0.13 -23.58
CA GLU A 62 -15.33 -0.02 -23.45
C GLU A 62 -14.82 -1.33 -24.08
N ALA A 63 -15.63 -2.41 -24.00
CA ALA A 63 -15.28 -3.69 -24.62
C ALA A 63 -15.34 -3.60 -26.16
N THR A 64 -16.32 -2.85 -26.71
CA THR A 64 -16.48 -2.65 -28.15
C THR A 64 -15.45 -1.67 -28.69
N ASP A 65 -15.27 -0.54 -28.02
CA ASP A 65 -14.37 0.55 -28.46
C ASP A 65 -12.89 0.24 -28.13
N ARG A 66 -12.64 -0.78 -27.29
CA ARG A 66 -11.28 -1.13 -26.78
C ARG A 66 -10.57 0.05 -26.15
N ASN A 67 -11.36 0.93 -25.54
CA ASN A 67 -10.88 2.17 -24.94
C ASN A 67 -11.56 2.42 -23.62
N LEU A 68 -10.77 2.77 -22.60
CA LEU A 68 -11.24 3.12 -21.27
C LEU A 68 -10.65 4.47 -20.86
N SER A 69 -11.45 5.34 -20.27
CA SER A 69 -10.98 6.64 -19.77
C SER A 69 -11.02 6.70 -18.25
N LEU A 70 -9.88 7.04 -17.65
CA LEU A 70 -9.63 7.20 -16.22
C LEU A 70 -9.22 8.65 -15.95
N THR A 71 -10.20 9.55 -15.90
CA THR A 71 -9.97 11.01 -15.86
C THR A 71 -9.36 11.51 -14.54
N ASP A 72 -9.58 10.79 -13.46
CA ASP A 72 -9.13 11.11 -12.12
C ASP A 72 -7.86 10.36 -11.68
N VAL A 73 -7.22 9.67 -12.61
CA VAL A 73 -5.99 8.91 -12.38
C VAL A 73 -4.82 9.60 -13.07
N SER A 74 -3.74 9.86 -12.36
CA SER A 74 -2.52 10.37 -12.98
C SER A 74 -1.82 9.29 -13.81
N GLU A 75 -1.15 9.70 -14.88
CA GLU A 75 -0.31 8.81 -15.69
C GLU A 75 0.65 8.01 -14.83
N GLN A 76 1.31 8.67 -13.87
CA GLN A 76 2.27 8.05 -12.98
C GLN A 76 1.64 6.93 -12.13
N THR A 77 0.49 7.19 -11.50
CA THR A 77 -0.23 6.19 -10.69
C THR A 77 -0.58 4.97 -11.54
N PHE A 78 -1.08 5.21 -12.76
CA PHE A 78 -1.45 4.10 -13.66
C PHE A 78 -0.24 3.30 -14.14
N ARG A 79 0.90 3.95 -14.43
CA ARG A 79 2.15 3.26 -14.81
C ARG A 79 2.71 2.42 -13.67
N MET A 80 2.67 2.91 -12.43
CA MET A 80 3.07 2.13 -11.25
C MET A 80 2.17 0.88 -11.08
N PHE A 81 0.86 1.04 -11.26
CA PHE A 81 -0.06 -0.10 -11.28
C PHE A 81 0.27 -1.10 -12.40
N LEU A 82 0.55 -0.64 -13.62
CA LEU A 82 0.92 -1.52 -14.73
C LEU A 82 2.22 -2.31 -14.45
N GLN A 83 3.19 -1.67 -13.83
CA GLN A 83 4.42 -2.35 -13.41
C GLN A 83 4.12 -3.50 -12.45
N TRP A 84 3.30 -3.24 -11.43
CA TRP A 84 2.85 -4.26 -10.51
C TRP A 84 2.03 -5.37 -11.22
N ALA A 85 1.08 -5.02 -12.07
CA ALA A 85 0.25 -5.97 -12.80
C ALA A 85 1.09 -6.91 -13.68
N ASN A 86 2.09 -6.37 -14.39
CA ASN A 86 3.02 -7.17 -15.16
C ASN A 86 3.81 -8.17 -14.30
N ILE A 87 4.26 -7.75 -13.11
CA ILE A 87 4.93 -8.65 -12.16
C ILE A 87 3.98 -9.79 -11.74
N GLN A 88 2.71 -9.48 -11.43
CA GLN A 88 1.72 -10.48 -11.03
C GLN A 88 1.49 -11.54 -12.10
N VAL A 89 1.27 -11.10 -13.33
CA VAL A 89 0.99 -12.01 -14.46
C VAL A 89 2.19 -12.91 -14.74
N ASN A 90 3.40 -12.34 -14.75
CA ASN A 90 4.62 -13.09 -15.04
C ASN A 90 5.00 -14.07 -13.92
N SER A 91 4.78 -13.71 -12.64
CA SER A 91 5.06 -14.60 -11.51
C SER A 91 4.13 -15.82 -11.48
N GLN A 92 2.92 -15.73 -12.02
CA GLN A 92 1.97 -16.84 -12.12
C GLN A 92 2.30 -17.79 -13.28
N SER A 93 3.08 -17.35 -14.26
CA SER A 93 3.41 -18.17 -15.46
C SER A 93 4.55 -19.18 -15.26
N GLY A 94 5.03 -19.39 -14.02
CA GLY A 94 5.92 -20.50 -13.66
C GLY A 94 7.36 -20.40 -14.18
N GLY A 95 7.83 -19.22 -14.53
CA GLY A 95 9.22 -19.01 -14.95
C GLY A 95 10.19 -18.89 -13.76
N ASP A 96 10.98 -19.91 -13.49
CA ASP A 96 11.97 -19.99 -12.40
C ASP A 96 13.14 -18.99 -12.49
N SER A 97 13.15 -18.08 -13.45
CA SER A 97 14.24 -17.13 -13.63
C SER A 97 13.71 -15.76 -14.08
N MET A 98 13.10 -15.05 -13.15
CA MET A 98 12.80 -13.64 -13.39
C MET A 98 13.89 -12.74 -12.80
N THR A 99 14.79 -12.27 -13.64
CA THR A 99 15.37 -10.94 -13.44
C THR A 99 14.23 -9.94 -13.32
N ALA A 100 14.24 -9.12 -12.26
CA ALA A 100 13.22 -8.10 -12.07
C ALA A 100 12.94 -7.38 -13.39
N PRO A 101 11.67 -7.25 -13.82
CA PRO A 101 11.36 -6.59 -15.08
C PRO A 101 11.94 -5.17 -15.06
N GLU A 102 12.47 -4.75 -16.20
CA GLU A 102 13.00 -3.39 -16.31
C GLU A 102 11.92 -2.38 -15.94
N PRO A 103 12.21 -1.40 -15.06
CA PRO A 103 11.19 -0.47 -14.60
C PRO A 103 10.58 0.28 -15.77
N LEU A 104 9.25 0.27 -15.89
CA LEU A 104 8.49 0.99 -16.91
C LEU A 104 8.57 2.51 -16.74
N LEU A 105 9.12 2.97 -15.61
CA LEU A 105 9.34 4.37 -15.30
C LEU A 105 10.76 4.77 -15.68
N PRO A 106 10.96 5.96 -16.27
CA PRO A 106 12.31 6.47 -16.46
C PRO A 106 13.04 6.55 -15.11
N LYS A 107 14.24 5.97 -15.05
CA LYS A 107 15.08 6.06 -13.85
C LYS A 107 15.47 7.52 -13.64
N LEU A 108 14.92 8.13 -12.59
CA LEU A 108 15.43 9.40 -12.12
C LEU A 108 16.83 9.16 -11.52
N THR A 109 17.84 9.72 -12.15
CA THR A 109 19.24 9.66 -11.67
C THR A 109 19.39 10.64 -10.49
N THR A 110 19.04 10.19 -9.28
CA THR A 110 19.19 10.98 -8.08
C THR A 110 20.24 10.40 -7.14
N LYS A 111 20.72 11.20 -6.21
CA LYS A 111 21.66 10.80 -5.15
C LYS A 111 21.19 9.63 -4.28
N PHE A 112 19.93 9.22 -4.42
CA PHE A 112 19.33 8.08 -3.73
C PHE A 112 19.56 6.74 -4.42
N ALA A 113 19.97 6.72 -5.70
CA ALA A 113 20.23 5.50 -6.47
C ALA A 113 21.31 4.58 -5.88
N ASN A 114 22.09 5.06 -4.91
CA ASN A 114 23.18 4.29 -4.29
C ASN A 114 22.78 3.57 -2.98
N LYS A 115 21.55 3.75 -2.48
CA LYS A 115 21.05 2.93 -1.37
C LYS A 115 20.20 1.79 -1.94
N THR A 116 20.67 0.57 -1.79
CA THR A 116 19.88 -0.62 -2.10
C THR A 116 18.72 -0.66 -1.12
N ILE A 117 17.53 -0.28 -1.60
CA ILE A 117 16.29 -0.41 -0.84
C ILE A 117 15.87 -1.86 -0.98
N THR A 118 16.11 -2.67 0.04
CA THR A 118 15.64 -4.04 0.10
C THR A 118 14.48 -4.09 1.09
N ALA A 119 13.33 -4.62 0.66
CA ALA A 119 12.27 -4.92 1.61
C ALA A 119 12.83 -5.92 2.64
N PRO A 120 12.57 -5.73 3.95
CA PRO A 120 13.00 -6.68 4.95
C PRO A 120 12.40 -8.05 4.65
N ALA A 121 13.19 -9.11 4.83
CA ALA A 121 12.72 -10.47 4.76
C ALA A 121 11.62 -10.68 5.81
N ILE A 122 10.72 -11.61 5.55
CA ILE A 122 9.74 -12.06 6.55
C ILE A 122 10.13 -13.45 7.04
N ASP A 123 9.94 -13.70 8.34
CA ASP A 123 10.16 -14.99 8.97
C ASP A 123 9.07 -16.00 8.56
N GLU A 124 9.19 -17.25 9.05
CA GLU A 124 8.22 -18.32 8.78
C GLU A 124 6.82 -18.01 9.32
N LYS A 125 6.71 -17.14 10.32
CA LYS A 125 5.44 -16.72 10.92
C LYS A 125 4.82 -15.52 10.22
N GLY A 126 5.52 -14.91 9.25
CA GLY A 126 5.05 -13.76 8.50
C GLY A 126 5.42 -12.40 9.12
N TYR A 127 6.30 -12.39 10.12
CA TYR A 127 6.80 -11.14 10.69
C TYR A 127 8.01 -10.64 9.91
N PHE A 128 8.10 -9.34 9.74
CA PHE A 128 9.28 -8.73 9.15
C PHE A 128 10.50 -8.96 10.05
N ASP A 129 11.55 -9.57 9.52
CA ASP A 129 12.80 -9.78 10.23
C ASP A 129 13.33 -8.46 10.78
N GLY A 130 13.88 -8.51 12.02
CA GLY A 130 14.49 -7.36 12.63
C GLY A 130 15.66 -6.87 11.76
N VAL A 131 15.50 -5.72 11.15
CA VAL A 131 16.64 -5.02 10.58
C VAL A 131 17.41 -4.48 11.78
N ASP A 132 18.64 -4.92 11.99
CA ASP A 132 19.59 -4.24 12.89
C ASP A 132 19.69 -2.80 12.38
N MET A 133 19.10 -1.90 13.14
CA MET A 133 19.00 -0.50 12.80
C MET A 133 20.40 0.09 12.96
N ASP A 134 21.06 0.30 11.85
CA ASP A 134 22.25 1.17 11.86
C ASP A 134 21.79 2.57 12.32
N GLU A 135 22.29 2.99 13.49
CA GLU A 135 21.99 4.31 14.10
C GLU A 135 22.18 5.49 13.13
N SER A 136 22.85 5.25 12.00
CA SER A 136 23.06 6.25 10.94
C SER A 136 21.79 6.56 10.12
N CYS A 137 20.79 5.66 10.09
CA CYS A 137 19.62 5.81 9.23
C CYS A 137 18.62 6.87 9.76
N GLY A 138 18.51 7.04 11.07
CA GLY A 138 17.59 8.00 11.71
C GLY A 138 18.04 9.46 11.67
N LYS A 139 19.25 9.74 11.24
CA LYS A 139 19.85 11.10 11.30
C LYS A 139 19.83 11.89 9.99
N ASN A 140 19.30 11.33 8.91
CA ASN A 140 19.27 12.03 7.64
C ASN A 140 18.03 12.94 7.55
N LEU A 141 18.14 14.14 8.13
CA LEU A 141 17.12 15.21 8.17
C LEU A 141 16.60 15.62 6.77
N GLU A 142 17.39 15.40 5.71
CA GLU A 142 16.96 15.68 4.32
C GLU A 142 15.79 14.77 3.88
N TRP A 143 15.68 13.58 4.45
CA TRP A 143 14.60 12.64 4.15
C TRP A 143 13.28 12.94 4.84
N GLN A 144 13.27 13.65 5.95
CA GLN A 144 12.04 13.96 6.68
C GLN A 144 11.10 14.85 5.85
N GLY A 145 11.67 15.73 5.01
CA GLY A 145 10.89 16.57 4.10
C GLY A 145 10.23 15.80 2.95
N ASP A 146 10.78 14.66 2.54
CA ASP A 146 10.31 13.91 1.37
C ASP A 146 9.42 12.70 1.74
N TYR A 147 9.40 12.35 3.03
CA TYR A 147 8.65 11.20 3.51
C TYR A 147 7.13 11.35 3.31
N HIS A 148 6.59 12.54 3.48
CA HIS A 148 5.18 12.80 3.22
C HIS A 148 4.84 12.59 1.73
N LEU A 149 5.70 12.99 0.80
CA LEU A 149 5.52 12.76 -0.64
C LEU A 149 5.54 11.25 -0.96
N TRP A 150 6.47 10.53 -0.35
CA TRP A 150 6.58 9.07 -0.50
C TRP A 150 5.32 8.35 0.02
N ARG A 151 4.85 8.67 1.23
CA ARG A 151 3.59 8.12 1.76
C ARG A 151 2.38 8.49 0.91
N SER A 152 2.35 9.71 0.37
CA SER A 152 1.29 10.15 -0.53
C SER A 152 1.26 9.36 -1.84
N SER A 153 2.42 8.88 -2.33
CA SER A 153 2.48 7.98 -3.49
C SER A 153 1.81 6.64 -3.19
N PHE A 154 2.07 6.06 -2.02
CA PHE A 154 1.39 4.84 -1.58
C PHE A 154 -0.11 5.04 -1.40
N LEU A 155 -0.53 6.17 -0.82
CA LEU A 155 -1.95 6.48 -0.67
C LEU A 155 -2.67 6.58 -2.02
N ARG A 156 -2.06 7.26 -3.02
CA ARG A 156 -2.64 7.34 -4.37
C ARG A 156 -2.78 5.98 -5.02
N LEU A 157 -1.76 5.10 -4.89
CA LEU A 157 -1.85 3.73 -5.37
C LEU A 157 -2.93 2.94 -4.64
N TYR A 158 -3.03 3.11 -3.33
CA TYR A 158 -4.04 2.42 -2.53
C TYR A 158 -5.46 2.88 -2.89
N ALA A 159 -5.69 4.19 -3.04
CA ALA A 159 -6.97 4.74 -3.47
C ALA A 159 -7.35 4.26 -4.88
N PHE A 160 -6.38 4.18 -5.79
CA PHE A 160 -6.57 3.55 -7.10
C PHE A 160 -6.99 2.08 -6.95
N ALA A 161 -6.27 1.30 -6.17
CA ALA A 161 -6.55 -0.13 -5.96
C ALA A 161 -7.93 -0.36 -5.31
N ASP A 162 -8.35 0.52 -4.40
CA ASP A 162 -9.67 0.49 -3.78
C ASP A 162 -10.77 0.80 -4.80
N LYS A 163 -10.63 1.91 -5.54
CA LYS A 163 -11.59 2.34 -6.55
C LYS A 163 -11.83 1.30 -7.64
N TYR A 164 -10.78 0.64 -8.11
CA TYR A 164 -10.84 -0.35 -9.19
C TYR A 164 -10.92 -1.79 -8.69
N ASN A 165 -11.23 -1.97 -7.40
CA ASN A 165 -11.44 -3.27 -6.72
C ASN A 165 -10.31 -4.28 -7.00
N ILE A 166 -9.08 -3.92 -6.60
CA ILE A 166 -7.89 -4.76 -6.76
C ILE A 166 -7.34 -5.16 -5.37
N PRO A 167 -7.99 -6.14 -4.67
CA PRO A 167 -7.66 -6.47 -3.28
C PRO A 167 -6.21 -6.87 -3.08
N GLN A 168 -5.66 -7.70 -3.98
CA GLN A 168 -4.26 -8.14 -3.88
C GLN A 168 -3.28 -6.97 -4.00
N PHE A 169 -3.60 -5.96 -4.80
CA PHE A 169 -2.76 -4.78 -4.92
C PHE A 169 -2.81 -3.92 -3.64
N ARG A 170 -3.98 -3.80 -2.99
CA ARG A 170 -4.08 -3.14 -1.68
C ARG A 170 -3.22 -3.82 -0.63
N ASP A 171 -3.25 -5.16 -0.56
CA ASP A 171 -2.45 -5.94 0.38
C ASP A 171 -0.94 -5.77 0.12
N ASP A 172 -0.51 -5.80 -1.14
CA ASP A 172 0.89 -5.61 -1.54
C ASP A 172 1.40 -4.19 -1.23
N ILE A 173 0.55 -3.17 -1.46
CA ILE A 173 0.86 -1.78 -1.12
C ILE A 173 1.07 -1.63 0.39
N LEU A 174 0.18 -2.21 1.22
CA LEU A 174 0.33 -2.17 2.67
C LEU A 174 1.56 -2.91 3.14
N THR A 175 1.85 -4.10 2.57
CA THR A 175 3.07 -4.84 2.88
C THR A 175 4.31 -3.98 2.62
N ALA A 176 4.40 -3.35 1.46
CA ALA A 176 5.53 -2.49 1.09
C ALA A 176 5.63 -1.25 2.01
N LEU A 177 4.51 -0.58 2.28
CA LEU A 177 4.44 0.60 3.15
C LEU A 177 4.88 0.28 4.58
N ILE A 178 4.35 -0.80 5.18
CA ILE A 178 4.66 -1.20 6.55
C ILE A 178 6.13 -1.61 6.66
N SER A 179 6.61 -2.45 5.73
CA SER A 179 7.99 -2.93 5.74
C SER A 179 8.98 -1.77 5.68
N GLN A 180 8.77 -0.82 4.80
CA GLN A 180 9.66 0.32 4.65
C GLN A 180 9.52 1.34 5.78
N SER A 181 8.30 1.60 6.26
CA SER A 181 8.07 2.47 7.42
C SER A 181 8.77 1.93 8.67
N ARG A 182 8.82 0.60 8.82
CA ARG A 182 9.56 -0.05 9.89
C ARG A 182 11.06 0.14 9.74
N THR A 183 11.61 -0.10 8.55
CA THR A 183 13.04 0.05 8.26
C THR A 183 13.54 1.46 8.56
N TRP A 184 12.69 2.47 8.43
CA TRP A 184 13.04 3.88 8.64
C TRP A 184 12.61 4.42 10.02
N GLU A 185 12.08 3.60 10.94
CA GLU A 185 11.53 4.02 12.25
C GLU A 185 10.44 5.11 12.18
N TRP A 186 9.73 5.22 11.07
CA TRP A 186 8.81 6.33 10.82
C TRP A 186 7.34 5.98 11.00
N LEU A 187 7.05 4.96 11.78
CA LEU A 187 5.68 4.59 12.12
C LEU A 187 4.98 5.64 12.99
N SER A 188 5.73 6.53 13.62
CA SER A 188 5.24 7.34 14.76
C SER A 188 4.65 8.70 14.40
N ASN A 189 4.77 9.20 13.17
CA ASN A 189 4.39 10.58 12.90
C ASN A 189 3.14 10.67 11.99
N PRO A 190 1.95 11.05 12.53
CA PRO A 190 0.80 11.34 11.69
C PRO A 190 1.06 12.60 10.87
N ASP A 191 0.99 12.46 9.57
CA ASP A 191 1.10 13.54 8.59
C ASP A 191 -0.31 14.09 8.33
N GLN A 192 -0.50 15.40 8.54
CA GLN A 192 -1.81 16.04 8.41
C GLN A 192 -2.35 15.87 7.00
N ASP A 193 -1.56 16.24 5.98
CA ASP A 193 -2.01 16.24 4.58
C ASP A 193 -2.34 14.82 4.13
N LEU A 194 -1.55 13.82 4.57
CA LEU A 194 -1.80 12.42 4.28
C LEU A 194 -3.11 11.93 4.91
N ILE A 195 -3.36 12.28 6.17
CA ILE A 195 -4.57 11.86 6.89
C ILE A 195 -5.81 12.50 6.26
N GLU A 196 -5.78 13.81 6.01
CA GLU A 196 -6.88 14.51 5.33
C GLU A 196 -7.16 13.90 3.96
N LEU A 197 -6.11 13.65 3.17
CA LEU A 197 -6.23 13.02 1.85
C LEU A 197 -6.78 11.58 1.93
N ALA A 198 -6.36 10.81 2.93
CA ALA A 198 -6.86 9.44 3.14
C ALA A 198 -8.36 9.44 3.45
N TYR A 199 -8.81 10.28 4.39
CA TYR A 199 -10.25 10.37 4.74
C TYR A 199 -11.10 10.97 3.62
N ALA A 200 -10.52 11.80 2.75
CA ALA A 200 -11.22 12.33 1.58
C ALA A 200 -11.42 11.30 0.46
N ASN A 201 -10.53 10.30 0.33
CA ASN A 201 -10.52 9.38 -0.81
C ASN A 201 -10.83 7.92 -0.48
N LEU A 202 -10.82 7.53 0.80
CA LEU A 202 -11.01 6.16 1.22
C LEU A 202 -12.18 6.04 2.20
N PRO A 203 -12.88 4.90 2.20
CA PRO A 203 -13.85 4.62 3.26
C PRO A 203 -13.13 4.51 4.61
N GLN A 204 -13.77 4.98 5.67
CA GLN A 204 -13.22 4.96 7.04
C GLN A 204 -12.80 3.55 7.49
N SER A 205 -13.44 2.51 6.96
CA SER A 205 -13.09 1.10 7.22
C SER A 205 -11.88 0.59 6.44
N SER A 206 -11.23 1.43 5.65
CA SER A 206 -10.09 1.03 4.82
C SER A 206 -8.91 0.61 5.70
N THR A 207 -8.20 -0.44 5.29
CA THR A 207 -7.03 -0.93 6.03
C THR A 207 -5.86 0.06 6.00
N PHE A 208 -5.80 0.96 5.03
CA PHE A 208 -4.84 2.06 5.01
C PHE A 208 -5.09 3.07 6.16
N ILE A 209 -6.36 3.44 6.37
CA ILE A 209 -6.75 4.31 7.50
C ILE A 209 -6.47 3.58 8.82
N GLN A 210 -6.86 2.29 8.92
CA GLN A 210 -6.57 1.49 10.11
C GLN A 210 -5.08 1.41 10.42
N PHE A 211 -4.21 1.25 9.41
CA PHE A 211 -2.75 1.31 9.57
C PHE A 211 -2.32 2.65 10.17
N SER A 212 -2.82 3.76 9.63
CA SER A 212 -2.47 5.10 10.12
C SER A 212 -2.93 5.34 11.56
N VAL A 213 -4.14 4.89 11.90
CA VAL A 213 -4.71 4.97 13.26
C VAL A 213 -3.89 4.13 14.25
N LEU A 214 -3.61 2.87 13.91
CA LEU A 214 -2.82 1.96 14.75
C LEU A 214 -1.41 2.49 14.96
N SER A 215 -0.78 2.94 13.90
CA SER A 215 0.55 3.53 13.91
C SER A 215 0.61 4.74 14.86
N ALA A 216 -0.33 5.67 14.75
CA ALA A 216 -0.42 6.81 15.65
C ALA A 216 -0.71 6.40 17.09
N ALA A 217 -1.63 5.46 17.31
CA ALA A 217 -2.00 5.01 18.64
C ALA A 217 -0.84 4.30 19.37
N ILE A 218 -0.01 3.56 18.64
CA ILE A 218 1.08 2.78 19.24
C ILE A 218 2.33 3.63 19.44
N PHE A 219 2.71 4.42 18.43
CA PHE A 219 4.01 5.06 18.37
C PHE A 219 3.99 6.56 18.67
N HIS A 220 2.93 7.27 18.30
CA HIS A 220 2.85 8.72 18.49
C HIS A 220 2.30 9.11 19.86
N VAL A 221 1.28 8.40 20.37
CA VAL A 221 0.70 8.68 21.68
C VAL A 221 1.50 7.93 22.74
N ASP A 222 2.52 8.58 23.30
CA ASP A 222 3.28 8.00 24.40
C ASP A 222 2.38 7.86 25.66
N PRO A 223 2.17 6.63 26.16
CA PRO A 223 1.41 6.40 27.40
C PRO A 223 2.07 7.02 28.63
N LEU A 224 3.35 7.36 28.55
CA LEU A 224 4.08 8.08 29.61
C LEU A 224 4.02 9.61 29.42
N CYS A 225 3.37 10.08 28.37
CA CYS A 225 3.16 11.51 28.14
C CYS A 225 2.39 12.11 29.34
N LYS A 226 2.92 13.19 29.90
CA LYS A 226 2.30 13.90 31.03
C LYS A 226 0.94 14.52 30.69
N ASP A 227 0.67 14.72 29.41
CA ASP A 227 -0.58 15.32 28.92
C ASP A 227 -1.11 14.60 27.66
N PRO A 228 -1.75 13.42 27.81
CA PRO A 228 -2.36 12.71 26.70
C PRO A 228 -3.52 13.49 26.05
N THR A 229 -4.16 14.40 26.82
CA THR A 229 -5.25 15.24 26.33
C THR A 229 -4.75 16.21 25.26
N ARG A 230 -3.56 16.75 25.46
CA ARG A 230 -2.91 17.64 24.49
C ARG A 230 -2.65 16.91 23.18
N LEU A 231 -2.12 15.70 23.23
CA LEU A 231 -1.86 14.91 22.01
C LEU A 231 -3.14 14.64 21.22
N LEU A 232 -4.20 14.21 21.89
CA LEU A 232 -5.50 14.02 21.25
C LEU A 232 -6.07 15.32 20.69
N HIS A 233 -5.81 16.45 21.33
CA HIS A 233 -6.23 17.75 20.84
C HIS A 233 -5.46 18.15 19.53
N GLU A 234 -4.17 17.82 19.45
CA GLU A 234 -3.40 18.04 18.21
C GLU A 234 -3.90 17.12 17.08
N LEU A 235 -4.15 15.84 17.36
CA LEU A 235 -4.74 14.92 16.37
C LEU A 235 -6.12 15.38 15.88
N LYS A 236 -6.94 15.97 16.77
CA LYS A 236 -8.25 16.54 16.40
C LYS A 236 -8.13 17.70 15.42
N LYS A 237 -7.04 18.47 15.44
CA LYS A 237 -6.81 19.53 14.47
C LYS A 237 -6.51 18.97 13.08
N ILE A 238 -5.90 17.78 13.02
CA ILE A 238 -5.67 17.06 11.78
C ILE A 238 -7.01 16.55 11.22
N HIS A 239 -7.68 15.66 11.94
CA HIS A 239 -8.97 15.11 11.57
C HIS A 239 -9.72 14.57 12.79
N ILE A 240 -11.00 14.94 12.94
CA ILE A 240 -11.76 14.59 14.16
C ILE A 240 -11.98 13.08 14.30
N ASP A 241 -12.34 12.39 13.23
CA ASP A 241 -12.59 10.94 13.25
C ASP A 241 -11.29 10.18 13.48
N PHE A 242 -10.19 10.65 12.89
CA PHE A 242 -8.86 10.09 13.15
C PHE A 242 -8.49 10.15 14.62
N ALA A 243 -8.65 11.32 15.25
CA ALA A 243 -8.37 11.48 16.68
C ALA A 243 -9.25 10.57 17.54
N PHE A 244 -10.53 10.44 17.17
CA PHE A 244 -11.46 9.56 17.87
C PHE A 244 -11.05 8.09 17.78
N GLU A 245 -10.71 7.61 16.59
CA GLU A 245 -10.28 6.24 16.38
C GLU A 245 -8.96 5.93 17.09
N VAL A 246 -8.00 6.85 17.07
CA VAL A 246 -6.76 6.73 17.86
C VAL A 246 -7.07 6.61 19.34
N ALA A 247 -7.99 7.41 19.88
CA ALA A 247 -8.40 7.32 21.28
C ALA A 247 -9.06 5.98 21.60
N VAL A 248 -9.90 5.43 20.72
CA VAL A 248 -10.52 4.11 20.90
C VAL A 248 -9.46 3.00 20.96
N VAL A 249 -8.48 3.03 20.07
CA VAL A 249 -7.35 2.06 20.08
C VAL A 249 -6.54 2.21 21.38
N GLN A 250 -6.26 3.43 21.82
CA GLN A 250 -5.54 3.67 23.06
C GLN A 250 -6.28 3.08 24.30
N VAL A 251 -7.61 3.21 24.33
CA VAL A 251 -8.42 2.59 25.38
C VAL A 251 -8.33 1.06 25.31
N ALA A 252 -8.31 0.47 24.13
CA ALA A 252 -8.15 -0.98 23.96
C ALA A 252 -6.78 -1.44 24.48
N ILE A 253 -5.69 -0.76 24.08
CA ILE A 253 -4.33 -1.02 24.57
C ILE A 253 -4.28 -0.93 26.11
N TYR A 254 -4.88 0.10 26.68
CA TYR A 254 -4.92 0.27 28.14
C TYR A 254 -5.66 -0.89 28.83
N ARG A 255 -6.83 -1.28 28.36
CA ARG A 255 -7.61 -2.41 28.90
C ARG A 255 -6.82 -3.71 28.85
N ASP A 256 -6.14 -3.97 27.75
CA ASP A 256 -5.29 -5.15 27.58
C ASP A 256 -4.11 -5.14 28.58
N ASN A 257 -3.49 -3.99 28.81
CA ASN A 257 -2.44 -3.83 29.81
C ASN A 257 -2.93 -4.14 31.24
N VAL A 258 -4.12 -3.65 31.59
CA VAL A 258 -4.70 -3.89 32.91
C VAL A 258 -5.05 -5.36 33.11
N SER A 259 -5.59 -6.03 32.09
CA SER A 259 -5.99 -7.45 32.17
C SER A 259 -4.80 -8.41 32.26
N LYS A 260 -3.65 -8.05 31.69
CA LYS A 260 -2.46 -8.91 31.54
C LYS A 260 -1.34 -8.64 32.55
N LYS A 261 -1.62 -7.94 33.66
CA LYS A 261 -0.63 -7.58 34.72
C LYS A 261 0.30 -8.70 35.20
N LYS A 262 0.07 -9.97 34.86
CA LYS A 262 0.88 -11.12 35.28
C LYS A 262 1.88 -11.61 34.19
N ASN A 263 1.83 -11.10 32.95
CA ASN A 263 2.68 -11.57 31.86
C ASN A 263 3.79 -10.55 31.55
N LYS A 264 5.00 -11.05 31.20
CA LYS A 264 6.18 -10.23 30.88
C LYS A 264 6.00 -9.32 29.66
N HIS A 265 5.01 -9.59 28.80
CA HIS A 265 4.72 -8.77 27.62
C HIS A 265 3.68 -7.71 27.98
N THR A 266 3.96 -6.45 27.68
CA THR A 266 2.99 -5.36 27.75
C THR A 266 1.97 -5.51 26.61
N ALA A 267 0.72 -5.03 26.80
CA ALA A 267 -0.24 -5.06 25.70
C ALA A 267 0.24 -4.21 24.51
N ARG A 268 0.97 -3.13 24.77
CA ARG A 268 1.60 -2.31 23.71
C ARG A 268 2.51 -3.17 22.83
N SER A 269 3.39 -3.99 23.41
CA SER A 269 4.27 -4.86 22.63
C SER A 269 3.51 -5.87 21.77
N LEU A 270 2.34 -6.36 22.21
CA LEU A 270 1.49 -7.25 21.42
C LEU A 270 0.83 -6.52 20.23
N TRP A 271 0.43 -5.27 20.41
CA TRP A 271 -0.12 -4.46 19.32
C TRP A 271 0.97 -4.06 18.32
N GLU A 272 2.18 -3.72 18.81
CA GLU A 272 3.35 -3.50 17.96
C GLU A 272 3.67 -4.75 17.14
N GLU A 273 3.71 -5.92 17.79
CA GLU A 273 3.94 -7.20 17.14
C GLU A 273 2.87 -7.50 16.08
N ALA A 274 1.59 -7.28 16.41
CA ALA A 274 0.49 -7.47 15.47
C ALA A 274 0.62 -6.55 14.23
N LEU A 275 0.93 -5.27 14.43
CA LEU A 275 1.13 -4.33 13.32
C LEU A 275 2.30 -4.73 12.40
N LEU A 276 3.31 -5.39 12.97
CA LEU A 276 4.47 -5.87 12.21
C LEU A 276 4.24 -7.22 11.51
N ASN A 277 3.09 -7.85 11.74
CA ASN A 277 2.68 -9.03 10.97
C ASN A 277 2.20 -8.60 9.59
N SER A 278 2.84 -9.12 8.54
CA SER A 278 2.54 -8.78 7.14
C SER A 278 1.09 -9.01 6.73
N CYS A 279 0.37 -9.93 7.41
CA CYS A 279 -1.01 -10.27 7.09
C CYS A 279 -2.05 -9.61 8.01
N PHE A 280 -1.63 -8.86 9.03
CA PHE A 280 -2.57 -8.32 10.04
C PHE A 280 -3.60 -7.36 9.44
N LEU A 281 -3.20 -6.55 8.48
CA LEU A 281 -4.04 -5.56 7.82
C LEU A 281 -4.49 -5.99 6.41
N HIS A 282 -4.21 -7.22 5.99
CA HIS A 282 -4.65 -7.71 4.69
C HIS A 282 -6.13 -8.07 4.68
N GLU A 283 -6.75 -7.94 3.52
CA GLU A 283 -8.18 -8.21 3.33
C GLU A 283 -8.49 -9.68 3.04
N HIS A 284 -7.47 -10.55 2.91
CA HIS A 284 -7.66 -11.97 2.65
C HIS A 284 -8.35 -12.69 3.82
N ARG A 285 -8.94 -13.85 3.54
CA ARG A 285 -9.53 -14.70 4.58
C ARG A 285 -8.41 -15.35 5.41
N VAL A 286 -8.67 -15.60 6.70
CA VAL A 286 -7.71 -16.25 7.60
C VAL A 286 -7.19 -17.58 7.03
N GLN A 287 -8.04 -18.35 6.34
CA GLN A 287 -7.62 -19.61 5.67
C GLN A 287 -6.62 -19.40 4.52
N ASP A 288 -6.57 -18.20 3.94
CA ASP A 288 -5.67 -17.85 2.85
C ASP A 288 -4.35 -17.21 3.37
N GLU A 289 -4.25 -16.98 4.68
CA GLU A 289 -3.11 -16.29 5.30
C GLU A 289 -1.78 -17.03 5.06
N LYS A 290 -1.80 -18.37 5.11
CA LYS A 290 -0.61 -19.18 4.83
C LYS A 290 -0.11 -18.95 3.41
N GLN A 291 -0.99 -18.97 2.43
CA GLN A 291 -0.64 -18.73 1.02
C GLN A 291 -0.15 -17.32 0.80
N CYS A 292 -0.76 -16.33 1.47
CA CYS A 292 -0.31 -14.95 1.42
C CYS A 292 1.13 -14.79 1.97
N ARG A 293 1.43 -15.36 3.12
CA ARG A 293 2.77 -15.33 3.70
C ARG A 293 3.80 -16.02 2.82
N GLU A 294 3.46 -17.20 2.27
CA GLU A 294 4.33 -17.91 1.33
C GLU A 294 4.60 -17.06 0.08
N ARG A 295 3.57 -16.39 -0.45
CA ARG A 295 3.71 -15.48 -1.59
C ARG A 295 4.66 -14.30 -1.29
N ILE A 296 4.47 -13.60 -0.18
CA ILE A 296 5.34 -12.49 0.20
C ILE A 296 6.79 -12.95 0.36
N ARG A 297 7.00 -14.10 1.00
CA ARG A 297 8.33 -14.67 1.20
C ARG A 297 9.02 -15.06 -0.10
N ASN A 298 8.27 -15.69 -1.01
CA ASN A 298 8.82 -16.18 -2.28
C ASN A 298 9.00 -15.08 -3.32
N HIS A 299 8.28 -13.95 -3.18
CA HIS A 299 8.28 -12.86 -4.14
C HIS A 299 8.56 -11.48 -3.50
N PRO A 300 9.64 -11.32 -2.73
CA PRO A 300 9.97 -10.05 -2.04
C PRO A 300 10.19 -8.90 -3.04
N TYR A 301 10.53 -9.20 -4.29
CA TYR A 301 10.71 -8.23 -5.36
C TYR A 301 9.44 -7.44 -5.68
N ILE A 302 8.24 -7.93 -5.32
CA ILE A 302 6.97 -7.20 -5.48
C ILE A 302 6.98 -5.96 -4.59
N SER A 303 7.27 -6.14 -3.29
CA SER A 303 7.38 -5.03 -2.34
C SER A 303 8.52 -4.08 -2.72
N ASN A 304 9.67 -4.61 -3.15
CA ASN A 304 10.79 -3.79 -3.62
C ASN A 304 10.41 -2.92 -4.81
N ALA A 305 9.69 -3.48 -5.80
CA ALA A 305 9.24 -2.75 -6.97
C ALA A 305 8.27 -1.62 -6.60
N LEU A 306 7.37 -1.85 -5.64
CA LEU A 306 6.44 -0.82 -5.15
C LEU A 306 7.16 0.29 -4.38
N ILE A 307 8.10 -0.07 -3.51
CA ILE A 307 8.93 0.90 -2.77
C ILE A 307 9.72 1.76 -3.75
N ASP A 308 10.37 1.15 -4.73
CA ASP A 308 11.15 1.86 -5.75
C ASP A 308 10.27 2.79 -6.59
N ALA A 309 9.13 2.30 -7.08
CA ALA A 309 8.19 3.09 -7.86
C ALA A 309 7.64 4.30 -7.08
N CYS A 310 7.26 4.12 -5.81
CA CYS A 310 6.78 5.21 -4.95
C CYS A 310 7.92 6.20 -4.62
N THR A 311 9.15 5.72 -4.48
CA THR A 311 10.32 6.59 -4.28
C THR A 311 10.58 7.46 -5.51
N GLN A 312 10.53 6.88 -6.71
CA GLN A 312 10.69 7.62 -7.95
C GLN A 312 9.57 8.66 -8.15
N ASP A 313 8.33 8.31 -7.84
CA ASP A 313 7.19 9.25 -7.92
C ASP A 313 7.35 10.41 -6.93
N ALA A 314 7.76 10.14 -5.68
CA ALA A 314 8.01 11.17 -4.67
C ALA A 314 9.10 12.16 -5.10
N LEU A 315 10.20 11.64 -5.69
CA LEU A 315 11.28 12.48 -6.20
C LEU A 315 10.81 13.37 -7.37
N GLY A 316 10.06 12.81 -8.31
CA GLY A 316 9.48 13.59 -9.41
C GLY A 316 8.48 14.65 -8.94
N MET A 317 7.75 14.43 -7.83
CA MET A 317 6.91 15.46 -7.22
C MET A 317 7.73 16.59 -6.63
N LYS A 318 8.81 16.27 -5.92
CA LYS A 318 9.73 17.26 -5.34
C LYS A 318 10.35 18.17 -6.39
N GLU A 319 10.78 17.59 -7.52
CA GLU A 319 11.32 18.38 -8.64
C GLU A 319 10.28 19.38 -9.16
N ARG A 320 9.04 18.94 -9.41
CA ARG A 320 7.93 19.81 -9.86
C ARG A 320 7.60 20.92 -8.86
N CYS A 321 7.66 20.64 -7.54
CA CYS A 321 7.44 21.65 -6.52
C CYS A 321 8.56 22.71 -6.47
N ASN A 322 9.79 22.34 -6.83
CA ASN A 322 10.92 23.28 -6.85
C ASN A 322 10.97 24.16 -8.11
N GLU A 323 10.27 23.78 -9.17
CA GLU A 323 10.17 24.53 -10.43
C GLU A 323 8.99 25.50 -10.50
N ALA A 324 8.02 25.38 -9.58
CA ALA A 324 6.82 26.21 -9.49
C ALA A 324 7.02 27.38 -8.51
#